data_229ef27d78ba079a7a5254f19150e0a9
#
_entry.id   229ef27d78ba079a7a5254f19150e0a9
#
_cell.length_a   1.000
_cell.length_b   1.000
_cell.length_c   1.000
_cell.angle_alpha   90.00
_cell.angle_beta   90.00
_cell.angle_gamma   90.00
#
_symmetry.space_group_name_H-M   'P 1'
#
loop_
_entity.id
_entity.type
_entity.pdbx_description
1 polymer ?
#
loop_
_entity_poly.entity_id
_entity_poly.type
_entity_poly.pdbx_seq_one_letter_code
_entity_poly.pdbx_strand_id
1 'polypeptide(L)'
;GVRWKTEAATRRVTTDGDDVALDATIDLLDTAEARFVSRGGLKLAGALERQQISVAGLLCLDLGQSTGGFTDCLLQAGARHVVGVDVGYGQLDPRLRGDSRVSCIERVNARHLSMDTVGLSMPAIEPDHVFAGFNLIVGDLAFISQTLVLPAVVPLLSPGGTLLMLVKPQFELQPGQVGKGGIVTDAGLFAVVEQRIRAAHHALGLKVVDYFASPIHGGDGNQEFFIHSTRAQE
;
A
#
# COMPACT_ATOMS: atom_id res chain seq x y z
N GLY A 1 -4.37 -10.34 -16.95
CA GLY A 1 -4.01 -10.15 -18.37
C GLY A 1 -5.21 -9.81 -19.25
N VAL A 2 -4.97 -9.30 -20.45
CA VAL A 2 -5.99 -8.88 -21.42
C VAL A 2 -5.86 -9.68 -22.70
N ARG A 3 -6.97 -10.05 -23.30
CA ARG A 3 -7.06 -10.67 -24.62
C ARG A 3 -8.08 -9.90 -25.45
N TRP A 4 -7.85 -9.76 -26.75
CA TRP A 4 -8.85 -9.28 -27.67
C TRP A 4 -9.26 -10.37 -28.69
N LYS A 5 -10.47 -10.29 -29.15
CA LYS A 5 -11.09 -11.25 -30.06
C LYS A 5 -11.87 -10.52 -31.16
N THR A 6 -11.67 -10.93 -32.41
CA THR A 6 -12.54 -10.64 -33.57
C THR A 6 -13.12 -11.93 -34.09
N GLU A 7 -13.99 -11.88 -35.12
CA GLU A 7 -14.46 -13.07 -35.84
C GLU A 7 -13.32 -13.91 -36.43
N ALA A 8 -12.21 -13.26 -36.80
CA ALA A 8 -11.09 -13.88 -37.50
C ALA A 8 -9.93 -14.31 -36.58
N ALA A 9 -9.78 -13.74 -35.39
CA ALA A 9 -8.61 -13.97 -34.55
C ALA A 9 -8.88 -13.72 -33.07
N THR A 10 -8.14 -14.45 -32.21
CA THR A 10 -8.02 -14.17 -30.77
C THR A 10 -6.55 -14.00 -30.44
N ARG A 11 -6.18 -12.89 -29.82
CA ARG A 11 -4.79 -12.61 -29.40
C ARG A 11 -4.74 -12.10 -27.96
N ARG A 12 -3.65 -12.42 -27.27
CA ARG A 12 -3.33 -11.86 -25.96
C ARG A 12 -2.61 -10.51 -26.16
N VAL A 13 -3.01 -9.50 -25.41
CA VAL A 13 -2.27 -8.23 -25.31
C VAL A 13 -0.98 -8.49 -24.54
N THR A 14 0.15 -8.09 -25.09
CA THR A 14 1.48 -8.33 -24.53
C THR A 14 2.15 -7.04 -24.07
N THR A 15 1.77 -5.90 -24.66
CA THR A 15 2.31 -4.57 -24.32
C THR A 15 1.21 -3.52 -24.38
N ASP A 16 1.45 -2.38 -23.73
CA ASP A 16 0.53 -1.23 -23.73
C ASP A 16 0.39 -0.57 -25.11
N GLY A 17 1.25 -0.89 -26.04
CA GLY A 17 1.27 -0.38 -27.41
C GLY A 17 0.77 -1.37 -28.48
N ASP A 18 0.15 -2.49 -28.08
CA ASP A 18 -0.38 -3.45 -29.04
C ASP A 18 -1.57 -2.85 -29.79
N ASP A 19 -1.52 -2.89 -31.13
CA ASP A 19 -2.64 -2.48 -31.99
C ASP A 19 -3.80 -3.47 -31.85
N VAL A 20 -4.97 -2.96 -31.53
CA VAL A 20 -6.21 -3.71 -31.39
C VAL A 20 -7.20 -3.26 -32.45
N ALA A 21 -7.82 -4.20 -33.14
CA ALA A 21 -8.84 -3.88 -34.15
C ALA A 21 -10.04 -3.13 -33.52
N LEU A 22 -10.60 -2.15 -34.24
CA LEU A 22 -11.68 -1.30 -33.74
C LEU A 22 -12.96 -2.07 -33.39
N ASP A 23 -13.17 -3.21 -33.99
CA ASP A 23 -14.31 -4.13 -33.81
C ASP A 23 -14.01 -5.27 -32.81
N ALA A 24 -12.83 -5.24 -32.16
CA ALA A 24 -12.44 -6.28 -31.26
C ALA A 24 -13.21 -6.21 -29.93
N THR A 25 -13.66 -7.37 -29.46
CA THR A 25 -14.14 -7.52 -28.08
C THR A 25 -12.92 -7.76 -27.18
N ILE A 26 -12.84 -7.02 -26.07
CA ILE A 26 -11.76 -7.13 -25.11
C ILE A 26 -12.22 -8.00 -23.94
N ASP A 27 -11.55 -9.10 -23.70
CA ASP A 27 -11.77 -9.98 -22.56
C ASP A 27 -10.65 -9.80 -21.54
N LEU A 28 -11.00 -9.57 -20.29
CA LEU A 28 -10.08 -9.68 -19.17
C LEU A 28 -9.84 -11.18 -18.88
N LEU A 29 -8.60 -11.64 -18.98
CA LEU A 29 -8.23 -13.04 -18.72
C LEU A 29 -8.14 -13.38 -17.24
N ASP A 30 -7.98 -12.36 -16.41
CA ASP A 30 -7.85 -12.49 -14.97
C ASP A 30 -8.75 -11.47 -14.27
N THR A 31 -9.85 -11.95 -13.74
CA THR A 31 -10.81 -11.14 -12.98
C THR A 31 -10.24 -10.72 -11.62
N ALA A 32 -9.19 -11.41 -11.11
CA ALA A 32 -8.53 -11.03 -9.87
C ALA A 32 -7.80 -9.67 -10.00
N GLU A 33 -7.16 -9.40 -11.17
CA GLU A 33 -6.55 -8.08 -11.42
C GLU A 33 -7.59 -6.95 -11.52
N ALA A 34 -8.82 -7.26 -11.93
CA ALA A 34 -9.91 -6.29 -12.04
C ALA A 34 -10.66 -6.04 -10.71
N ARG A 35 -10.33 -6.80 -9.65
CA ARG A 35 -11.00 -6.68 -8.35
C ARG A 35 -10.78 -5.31 -7.70
N PHE A 36 -9.60 -4.73 -7.86
CA PHE A 36 -9.21 -3.46 -7.26
C PHE A 36 -8.79 -2.45 -8.34
N VAL A 37 -8.81 -1.16 -8.01
CA VAL A 37 -8.40 -0.08 -8.93
C VAL A 37 -6.95 -0.22 -9.40
N SER A 38 -6.12 -0.97 -8.68
CA SER A 38 -4.76 -1.32 -9.09
C SER A 38 -4.29 -2.62 -8.46
N ARG A 39 -3.18 -3.19 -8.98
CA ARG A 39 -2.53 -4.41 -8.46
C ARG A 39 -2.10 -4.31 -6.99
N GLY A 40 -1.91 -3.08 -6.48
CA GLY A 40 -1.63 -2.85 -5.07
C GLY A 40 -2.67 -3.49 -4.15
N GLY A 41 -3.96 -3.42 -4.52
CA GLY A 41 -5.03 -4.04 -3.75
C GLY A 41 -4.87 -5.56 -3.55
N LEU A 42 -4.32 -6.27 -4.55
CA LEU A 42 -4.03 -7.72 -4.42
C LEU A 42 -2.92 -7.99 -3.40
N LYS A 43 -1.89 -7.13 -3.36
CA LYS A 43 -0.81 -7.25 -2.36
C LYS A 43 -1.37 -7.15 -0.94
N LEU A 44 -2.15 -6.08 -0.69
CA LEU A 44 -2.72 -5.84 0.62
C LEU A 44 -3.74 -6.91 1.01
N ALA A 45 -4.63 -7.31 0.09
CA ALA A 45 -5.63 -8.34 0.36
C ALA A 45 -4.99 -9.66 0.82
N GLY A 46 -3.95 -10.13 0.14
CA GLY A 46 -3.25 -11.34 0.55
C GLY A 46 -2.47 -11.17 1.86
N ALA A 47 -1.95 -9.97 2.14
CA ALA A 47 -1.29 -9.69 3.42
C ALA A 47 -2.28 -9.67 4.60
N LEU A 48 -3.45 -9.06 4.43
CA LEU A 48 -4.54 -9.04 5.44
C LEU A 48 -5.04 -10.45 5.73
N GLU A 49 -5.28 -11.26 4.68
CA GLU A 49 -5.70 -12.65 4.80
C GLU A 49 -4.65 -13.49 5.54
N ARG A 50 -3.39 -13.42 5.13
CA ARG A 50 -2.28 -14.14 5.79
C ARG A 50 -2.17 -13.82 7.27
N GLN A 51 -2.29 -12.56 7.63
CA GLN A 51 -2.14 -12.09 9.01
C GLN A 51 -3.46 -12.12 9.80
N GLN A 52 -4.56 -12.54 9.19
CA GLN A 52 -5.90 -12.60 9.78
C GLN A 52 -6.33 -11.25 10.38
N ILE A 53 -5.96 -10.14 9.72
CA ILE A 53 -6.30 -8.78 10.17
C ILE A 53 -7.71 -8.45 9.69
N SER A 54 -8.64 -8.24 10.63
CA SER A 54 -9.96 -7.72 10.34
C SER A 54 -9.92 -6.19 10.20
N VAL A 55 -10.42 -5.67 9.08
CA VAL A 55 -10.46 -4.23 8.77
C VAL A 55 -11.83 -3.62 9.08
N ALA A 56 -12.84 -4.45 9.33
CA ALA A 56 -14.22 -4.01 9.51
C ALA A 56 -14.35 -2.96 10.63
N GLY A 57 -14.89 -1.78 10.29
CA GLY A 57 -15.10 -0.67 11.20
C GLY A 57 -13.86 0.12 11.60
N LEU A 58 -12.67 -0.23 11.09
CA LEU A 58 -11.43 0.45 11.45
C LEU A 58 -11.28 1.81 10.74
N LEU A 59 -10.60 2.71 11.44
CA LEU A 59 -10.04 3.93 10.87
C LEU A 59 -8.63 3.63 10.39
N CYS A 60 -8.40 3.83 9.08
CA CYS A 60 -7.17 3.43 8.40
C CYS A 60 -6.40 4.63 7.83
N LEU A 61 -5.07 4.52 7.80
CA LEU A 61 -4.18 5.42 7.08
C LEU A 61 -3.48 4.64 5.97
N ASP A 62 -3.51 5.18 4.74
CA ASP A 62 -2.87 4.61 3.55
C ASP A 62 -1.74 5.54 3.09
N LEU A 63 -0.49 5.11 3.26
CA LEU A 63 0.72 5.87 2.92
C LEU A 63 1.21 5.50 1.52
N GLY A 64 1.30 6.49 0.63
CA GLY A 64 1.58 6.27 -0.79
C GLY A 64 0.32 5.80 -1.51
N GLN A 65 -0.79 6.54 -1.35
CA GLN A 65 -2.11 6.18 -1.85
C GLN A 65 -2.15 5.95 -3.37
N SER A 66 -1.40 6.76 -4.15
CA SER A 66 -1.31 6.66 -5.61
C SER A 66 -2.70 6.56 -6.27
N THR A 67 -2.95 5.55 -7.10
CA THR A 67 -4.26 5.29 -7.72
C THR A 67 -5.32 4.75 -6.76
N GLY A 68 -4.93 4.35 -5.54
CA GLY A 68 -5.85 3.92 -4.48
C GLY A 68 -6.02 2.42 -4.33
N GLY A 69 -5.08 1.60 -4.78
CA GLY A 69 -5.20 0.14 -4.69
C GLY A 69 -5.34 -0.37 -3.25
N PHE A 70 -4.55 0.17 -2.30
CA PHE A 70 -4.68 -0.17 -0.89
C PHE A 70 -5.96 0.39 -0.29
N THR A 71 -6.28 1.66 -0.58
CA THR A 71 -7.54 2.29 -0.16
C THR A 71 -8.77 1.48 -0.59
N ASP A 72 -8.85 1.06 -1.86
CA ASP A 72 -9.95 0.24 -2.38
C ASP A 72 -10.04 -1.11 -1.65
N CYS A 73 -8.91 -1.76 -1.40
CA CYS A 73 -8.85 -2.99 -0.64
C CYS A 73 -9.40 -2.81 0.79
N LEU A 74 -9.00 -1.76 1.48
CA LEU A 74 -9.46 -1.44 2.83
C LEU A 74 -10.97 -1.18 2.85
N LEU A 75 -11.51 -0.42 1.89
CA LEU A 75 -12.94 -0.12 1.79
C LEU A 75 -13.76 -1.39 1.52
N GLN A 76 -13.30 -2.27 0.61
CA GLN A 76 -13.94 -3.55 0.33
C GLN A 76 -13.89 -4.50 1.54
N ALA A 77 -12.84 -4.40 2.38
CA ALA A 77 -12.70 -5.15 3.63
C ALA A 77 -13.50 -4.53 4.80
N GLY A 78 -14.26 -3.44 4.56
CA GLY A 78 -15.16 -2.84 5.52
C GLY A 78 -14.57 -1.76 6.41
N ALA A 79 -13.46 -1.11 6.01
CA ALA A 79 -12.94 0.06 6.73
C ALA A 79 -14.04 1.12 6.91
N ARG A 80 -14.11 1.72 8.11
CA ARG A 80 -15.03 2.81 8.40
C ARG A 80 -14.63 4.07 7.64
N HIS A 81 -13.34 4.37 7.63
CA HIS A 81 -12.77 5.51 6.90
C HIS A 81 -11.30 5.27 6.57
N VAL A 82 -10.86 5.76 5.42
CA VAL A 82 -9.47 5.69 4.97
C VAL A 82 -8.97 7.11 4.69
N VAL A 83 -7.94 7.51 5.39
CA VAL A 83 -7.16 8.71 5.06
C VAL A 83 -5.98 8.27 4.20
N GLY A 84 -5.92 8.74 2.96
CA GLY A 84 -4.81 8.47 2.05
C GLY A 84 -3.86 9.66 1.99
N VAL A 85 -2.57 9.39 1.99
CA VAL A 85 -1.51 10.40 1.89
C VAL A 85 -0.60 10.09 0.72
N ASP A 86 -0.34 11.08 -0.14
CA ASP A 86 0.58 10.95 -1.27
C ASP A 86 1.37 12.23 -1.53
N VAL A 87 2.61 12.09 -2.03
CA VAL A 87 3.40 13.23 -2.53
C VAL A 87 2.92 13.71 -3.90
N GLY A 88 2.27 12.83 -4.66
CA GLY A 88 1.66 13.11 -5.95
C GLY A 88 0.39 13.95 -5.85
N TYR A 89 -0.21 14.20 -7.01
CA TYR A 89 -1.45 14.95 -7.11
C TYR A 89 -2.31 14.42 -8.25
N GLY A 90 -3.62 14.28 -8.00
CA GLY A 90 -4.61 13.92 -9.02
C GLY A 90 -4.53 12.47 -9.50
N GLN A 91 -3.85 11.58 -8.76
CA GLN A 91 -3.66 10.18 -9.16
C GLN A 91 -4.79 9.26 -8.70
N LEU A 92 -5.46 9.60 -7.61
CA LEU A 92 -6.51 8.77 -7.01
C LEU A 92 -7.67 8.55 -7.98
N ASP A 93 -8.08 7.29 -8.13
CA ASP A 93 -9.24 6.89 -8.96
C ASP A 93 -10.47 7.75 -8.62
N PRO A 94 -11.20 8.30 -9.61
CA PRO A 94 -12.35 9.17 -9.37
C PRO A 94 -13.45 8.53 -8.52
N ARG A 95 -13.63 7.21 -8.57
CA ARG A 95 -14.61 6.49 -7.74
C ARG A 95 -14.25 6.56 -6.26
N LEU A 96 -12.96 6.41 -5.94
CA LEU A 96 -12.46 6.51 -4.57
C LEU A 96 -12.46 7.96 -4.07
N ARG A 97 -12.12 8.90 -4.94
CA ARG A 97 -12.17 10.33 -4.61
C ARG A 97 -13.58 10.81 -4.29
N GLY A 98 -14.59 10.21 -4.88
CA GLY A 98 -16.01 10.50 -4.61
C GLY A 98 -16.62 9.72 -3.44
N ASP A 99 -15.91 8.76 -2.85
CA ASP A 99 -16.42 7.98 -1.71
C ASP A 99 -16.30 8.78 -0.40
N SER A 100 -17.41 8.96 0.31
CA SER A 100 -17.46 9.72 1.57
C SER A 100 -16.60 9.10 2.69
N ARG A 101 -16.18 7.84 2.53
CA ARG A 101 -15.29 7.16 3.47
C ARG A 101 -13.81 7.40 3.17
N VAL A 102 -13.47 8.23 2.18
CA VAL A 102 -12.10 8.51 1.77
C VAL A 102 -11.78 9.99 1.97
N SER A 103 -10.70 10.25 2.67
CA SER A 103 -10.04 11.56 2.69
C SER A 103 -8.68 11.44 2.01
N CYS A 104 -8.38 12.35 1.06
CA CYS A 104 -7.14 12.32 0.29
C CYS A 104 -6.30 13.56 0.59
N ILE A 105 -5.08 13.35 1.09
CA ILE A 105 -4.10 14.38 1.40
C ILE A 105 -2.97 14.27 0.37
N GLU A 106 -2.99 15.14 -0.62
CA GLU A 106 -2.02 15.15 -1.72
C GLU A 106 -0.92 16.19 -1.49
N ARG A 107 0.22 16.02 -2.18
CA ARG A 107 1.41 16.88 -2.09
C ARG A 107 2.04 16.91 -0.70
N VAL A 108 1.87 15.84 0.07
CA VAL A 108 2.41 15.71 1.43
C VAL A 108 3.40 14.54 1.48
N ASN A 109 4.60 14.83 1.95
CA ASN A 109 5.60 13.79 2.20
C ASN A 109 5.32 13.15 3.56
N ALA A 110 5.17 11.82 3.57
CA ALA A 110 4.88 11.05 4.78
C ALA A 110 5.93 11.22 5.90
N ARG A 111 7.15 11.68 5.60
CA ARG A 111 8.18 12.05 6.59
C ARG A 111 7.79 13.22 7.48
N HIS A 112 6.85 14.03 7.07
CA HIS A 112 6.42 15.25 7.75
C HIS A 112 4.98 15.18 8.25
N LEU A 113 4.40 13.97 8.30
CA LEU A 113 3.07 13.76 8.85
C LEU A 113 3.04 14.07 10.35
N SER A 114 1.93 14.64 10.78
CA SER A 114 1.61 14.90 12.18
C SER A 114 0.12 14.68 12.41
N MET A 115 -0.28 14.60 13.69
CA MET A 115 -1.69 14.54 14.08
C MET A 115 -2.49 15.74 13.54
N ASP A 116 -1.89 16.93 13.52
CA ASP A 116 -2.53 18.13 12.98
C ASP A 116 -2.80 17.99 11.47
N THR A 117 -1.79 17.49 10.71
CA THR A 117 -1.92 17.33 9.26
C THR A 117 -3.05 16.37 8.89
N VAL A 118 -3.13 15.22 9.59
CA VAL A 118 -4.17 14.21 9.29
C VAL A 118 -5.52 14.61 9.91
N GLY A 119 -5.52 15.24 11.08
CA GLY A 119 -6.73 15.66 11.79
C GLY A 119 -7.57 16.68 11.00
N LEU A 120 -6.93 17.61 10.31
CA LEU A 120 -7.61 18.59 9.44
C LEU A 120 -8.35 17.98 8.26
N SER A 121 -7.95 16.78 7.84
CA SER A 121 -8.53 16.06 6.70
C SER A 121 -9.53 14.99 7.12
N MET A 122 -9.73 14.81 8.43
CA MET A 122 -10.72 13.87 8.94
C MET A 122 -12.11 14.49 8.84
N PRO A 123 -13.13 13.74 8.36
CA PRO A 123 -14.50 14.18 8.57
C PRO A 123 -14.72 14.38 10.09
N ALA A 124 -15.63 15.27 10.47
CA ALA A 124 -16.03 15.40 11.86
C ALA A 124 -16.53 14.03 12.37
N ILE A 125 -15.60 13.24 12.88
CA ILE A 125 -15.92 12.00 13.58
C ILE A 125 -16.61 12.46 14.82
N GLU A 126 -17.86 12.09 15.00
CA GLU A 126 -18.79 12.48 16.07
C GLU A 126 -18.25 13.47 17.13
N PRO A 127 -18.98 14.52 17.48
CA PRO A 127 -18.46 15.67 18.27
C PRO A 127 -17.74 15.28 19.56
N ASP A 128 -17.97 14.08 20.06
CA ASP A 128 -17.46 13.58 21.36
C ASP A 128 -16.29 12.57 21.24
N HIS A 129 -15.84 12.23 20.01
CA HIS A 129 -14.72 11.29 19.83
C HIS A 129 -13.40 12.03 19.64
N VAL A 130 -12.55 11.96 20.64
CA VAL A 130 -11.15 12.37 20.52
C VAL A 130 -10.44 11.41 19.57
N PHE A 131 -9.83 11.94 18.52
CA PHE A 131 -9.01 11.12 17.61
C PHE A 131 -7.79 10.58 18.37
N ALA A 132 -7.82 9.30 18.70
CA ALA A 132 -6.76 8.61 19.45
C ALA A 132 -5.69 7.98 18.53
N GLY A 133 -5.74 8.21 17.23
CA GLY A 133 -4.88 7.62 16.22
C GLY A 133 -5.59 6.61 15.32
N PHE A 134 -4.86 6.09 14.34
CA PHE A 134 -5.37 5.10 13.39
C PHE A 134 -5.29 3.68 13.98
N ASN A 135 -6.33 2.89 13.74
CA ASN A 135 -6.35 1.48 14.15
C ASN A 135 -5.44 0.62 13.28
N LEU A 136 -5.37 0.96 11.98
CA LEU A 136 -4.53 0.28 11.00
C LEU A 136 -3.83 1.33 10.12
N ILE A 137 -2.52 1.26 10.04
CA ILE A 137 -1.72 2.02 9.07
C ILE A 137 -1.15 1.03 8.07
N VAL A 138 -1.38 1.29 6.79
CA VAL A 138 -0.79 0.54 5.68
C VAL A 138 0.07 1.47 4.83
N GLY A 139 0.97 0.93 4.02
CA GLY A 139 1.73 1.76 3.10
C GLY A 139 2.42 0.97 1.99
N ASP A 140 2.40 1.58 0.80
CA ASP A 140 3.11 1.15 -0.40
C ASP A 140 3.97 2.32 -0.91
N LEU A 141 5.08 2.59 -0.20
CA LEU A 141 5.95 3.71 -0.49
C LEU A 141 6.96 3.37 -1.59
N ALA A 142 7.29 4.35 -2.44
CA ALA A 142 8.32 4.24 -3.45
C ALA A 142 9.35 5.38 -3.33
N PHE A 143 10.59 5.09 -3.75
CA PHE A 143 11.71 6.05 -3.78
C PHE A 143 12.15 6.59 -2.43
N ILE A 144 11.79 5.93 -1.34
CA ILE A 144 12.15 6.31 0.03
C ILE A 144 12.26 5.05 0.89
N SER A 145 13.25 5.01 1.77
CA SER A 145 13.29 4.00 2.83
C SER A 145 12.18 4.27 3.84
N GLN A 146 11.44 3.22 4.22
CA GLN A 146 10.41 3.37 5.25
C GLN A 146 10.99 3.77 6.62
N THR A 147 12.28 3.48 6.88
CA THR A 147 12.95 3.89 8.12
C THR A 147 12.96 5.40 8.32
N LEU A 148 12.88 6.18 7.24
CA LEU A 148 12.80 7.65 7.27
C LEU A 148 11.39 8.17 7.53
N VAL A 149 10.38 7.34 7.30
CA VAL A 149 8.95 7.69 7.43
C VAL A 149 8.39 7.25 8.78
N LEU A 150 8.84 6.11 9.30
CA LEU A 150 8.36 5.52 10.54
C LEU A 150 8.32 6.49 11.73
N PRO A 151 9.33 7.36 11.98
CA PRO A 151 9.30 8.30 13.12
C PRO A 151 8.11 9.26 13.11
N ALA A 152 7.64 9.66 11.91
CA ALA A 152 6.47 10.52 11.77
C ALA A 152 5.14 9.74 11.83
N VAL A 153 5.16 8.47 11.44
CA VAL A 153 3.96 7.65 11.27
C VAL A 153 3.58 6.89 12.55
N VAL A 154 4.57 6.37 13.29
CA VAL A 154 4.31 5.58 14.52
C VAL A 154 3.50 6.36 15.57
N PRO A 155 3.73 7.67 15.81
CA PRO A 155 2.89 8.45 16.71
C PRO A 155 1.41 8.54 16.31
N LEU A 156 1.10 8.37 15.00
CA LEU A 156 -0.27 8.38 14.48
C LEU A 156 -1.04 7.07 14.72
N LEU A 157 -0.35 6.02 15.14
CA LEU A 157 -0.96 4.73 15.43
C LEU A 157 -1.60 4.75 16.81
N SER A 158 -2.85 4.34 16.93
CA SER A 158 -3.53 4.22 18.21
C SER A 158 -2.85 3.19 19.13
N PRO A 159 -3.01 3.26 20.46
CA PRO A 159 -2.65 2.16 21.36
C PRO A 159 -3.28 0.86 20.89
N GLY A 160 -2.51 -0.23 20.84
CA GLY A 160 -2.94 -1.51 20.27
C GLY A 160 -3.12 -1.54 18.74
N GLY A 161 -2.86 -0.43 18.06
CA GLY A 161 -3.00 -0.33 16.60
C GLY A 161 -1.97 -1.15 15.84
N THR A 162 -2.29 -1.43 14.58
CA THR A 162 -1.53 -2.29 13.67
C THR A 162 -0.87 -1.48 12.56
N LEU A 163 0.40 -1.78 12.27
CA LEU A 163 1.16 -1.24 11.14
C LEU A 163 1.50 -2.40 10.18
N LEU A 164 1.07 -2.28 8.92
CA LEU A 164 1.30 -3.27 7.86
C LEU A 164 1.88 -2.58 6.62
N MET A 165 3.21 -2.58 6.51
CA MET A 165 3.94 -1.83 5.48
C MET A 165 4.55 -2.74 4.44
N LEU A 166 4.40 -2.38 3.15
CA LEU A 166 5.14 -3.03 2.06
C LEU A 166 6.60 -2.58 2.08
N VAL A 167 7.52 -3.55 2.11
CA VAL A 167 8.96 -3.35 2.07
C VAL A 167 9.45 -3.62 0.67
N LYS A 168 10.07 -2.61 0.06
CA LYS A 168 10.68 -2.71 -1.28
C LYS A 168 12.20 -2.70 -1.14
N PRO A 169 12.88 -3.85 -1.24
CA PRO A 169 14.32 -3.95 -1.00
C PRO A 169 15.16 -2.93 -1.80
N GLN A 170 14.75 -2.63 -3.03
CA GLN A 170 15.44 -1.66 -3.89
C GLN A 170 15.50 -0.23 -3.31
N PHE A 171 14.60 0.13 -2.41
CA PHE A 171 14.59 1.45 -1.74
C PHE A 171 15.19 1.42 -0.33
N GLU A 172 15.55 0.23 0.15
CA GLU A 172 16.17 0.03 1.46
C GLU A 172 17.69 -0.21 1.36
N LEU A 173 18.18 -0.58 0.19
CA LEU A 173 19.59 -0.88 -0.09
C LEU A 173 20.35 0.36 -0.57
N GLN A 174 21.66 0.29 -0.50
CA GLN A 174 22.55 1.31 -1.10
C GLN A 174 22.57 1.18 -2.63
N PRO A 175 22.76 2.27 -3.37
CA PRO A 175 22.76 2.24 -4.84
C PRO A 175 23.65 1.16 -5.47
N GLY A 176 24.84 0.88 -4.88
CA GLY A 176 25.76 -0.15 -5.36
C GLY A 176 25.33 -1.60 -5.09
N GLN A 177 24.29 -1.82 -4.31
CA GLN A 177 23.70 -3.14 -4.01
C GLN A 177 22.50 -3.48 -4.88
N VAL A 178 22.02 -2.50 -5.63
CA VAL A 178 20.86 -2.65 -6.53
C VAL A 178 21.38 -2.82 -7.95
N GLY A 179 20.94 -3.85 -8.64
CA GLY A 179 21.35 -4.17 -10.00
C GLY A 179 20.79 -3.23 -11.07
N LYS A 180 21.16 -3.50 -12.32
CA LYS A 180 20.68 -2.73 -13.47
C LYS A 180 19.14 -2.74 -13.52
N GLY A 181 18.55 -1.59 -13.78
CA GLY A 181 17.09 -1.44 -13.83
C GLY A 181 16.40 -1.44 -12.47
N GLY A 182 17.15 -1.29 -11.36
CA GLY A 182 16.55 -1.26 -10.04
C GLY A 182 16.22 -2.65 -9.46
N ILE A 183 16.71 -3.74 -10.07
CA ILE A 183 16.39 -5.11 -9.65
C ILE A 183 17.40 -5.61 -8.61
N VAL A 184 16.87 -6.16 -7.50
CA VAL A 184 17.66 -6.84 -6.48
C VAL A 184 17.72 -8.33 -6.81
N THR A 185 18.90 -8.79 -7.24
CA THR A 185 19.13 -10.18 -7.67
C THR A 185 19.80 -11.05 -6.60
N ASP A 186 20.50 -10.43 -5.66
CA ASP A 186 21.17 -11.14 -4.56
C ASP A 186 20.18 -11.40 -3.42
N ALA A 187 19.78 -12.66 -3.28
CA ALA A 187 18.88 -13.10 -2.22
C ALA A 187 19.44 -12.88 -0.79
N GLY A 188 20.76 -12.82 -0.63
CA GLY A 188 21.41 -12.52 0.66
C GLY A 188 21.09 -11.12 1.17
N LEU A 189 20.81 -10.17 0.27
CA LEU A 189 20.46 -8.80 0.62
C LEU A 189 19.06 -8.68 1.23
N PHE A 190 18.15 -9.61 0.97
CA PHE A 190 16.82 -9.60 1.59
C PHE A 190 16.89 -9.76 3.11
N ALA A 191 17.81 -10.62 3.61
CA ALA A 191 18.02 -10.76 5.05
C ALA A 191 18.59 -9.49 5.69
N VAL A 192 19.46 -8.77 4.98
CA VAL A 192 20.00 -7.49 5.42
C VAL A 192 18.88 -6.44 5.55
N VAL A 193 18.00 -6.38 4.53
CA VAL A 193 16.83 -5.48 4.55
C VAL A 193 15.91 -5.84 5.70
N GLU A 194 15.56 -7.11 5.87
CA GLU A 194 14.70 -7.58 6.97
C GLU A 194 15.25 -7.15 8.33
N GLN A 195 16.53 -7.44 8.60
CA GLN A 195 17.17 -7.08 9.86
C GLN A 195 17.10 -5.56 10.12
N ARG A 196 17.40 -4.75 9.10
CA ARG A 196 17.35 -3.29 9.17
C ARG A 196 15.95 -2.79 9.51
N ILE A 197 14.93 -3.32 8.82
CA ILE A 197 13.54 -2.89 8.99
C ILE A 197 13.02 -3.31 10.37
N ARG A 198 13.27 -4.55 10.79
CA ARG A 198 12.93 -5.00 12.14
C ARG A 198 13.56 -4.13 13.23
N ALA A 199 14.85 -3.80 13.09
CA ALA A 199 15.55 -2.94 14.04
C ALA A 199 14.92 -1.53 14.12
N ALA A 200 14.52 -0.94 12.98
CA ALA A 200 13.86 0.36 12.94
C ALA A 200 12.49 0.35 13.65
N HIS A 201 11.70 -0.72 13.48
CA HIS A 201 10.43 -0.89 14.18
C HIS A 201 10.63 -1.03 15.69
N HIS A 202 11.57 -1.88 16.12
CA HIS A 202 11.88 -2.05 17.55
C HIS A 202 12.38 -0.76 18.20
N ALA A 203 13.20 0.03 17.49
CA ALA A 203 13.71 1.30 18.00
C ALA A 203 12.59 2.34 18.27
N LEU A 204 11.44 2.17 17.65
CA LEU A 204 10.24 3.01 17.83
C LEU A 204 9.19 2.37 18.76
N GLY A 205 9.56 1.32 19.48
CA GLY A 205 8.69 0.66 20.46
C GLY A 205 7.61 -0.23 19.84
N LEU A 206 7.71 -0.57 18.55
CA LEU A 206 6.77 -1.49 17.92
C LEU A 206 7.19 -2.95 18.17
N LYS A 207 6.21 -3.81 18.42
CA LYS A 207 6.38 -5.26 18.42
C LYS A 207 6.22 -5.79 17.01
N VAL A 208 7.28 -6.28 16.39
CA VAL A 208 7.21 -6.95 15.09
C VAL A 208 6.56 -8.32 15.27
N VAL A 209 5.46 -8.55 14.55
CA VAL A 209 4.69 -9.80 14.55
C VAL A 209 5.22 -10.75 13.48
N ASP A 210 5.38 -10.26 12.23
CA ASP A 210 5.83 -11.06 11.10
C ASP A 210 6.56 -10.20 10.06
N TYR A 211 7.39 -10.85 9.25
CA TYR A 211 8.00 -10.32 8.04
C TYR A 211 7.92 -11.42 6.97
N PHE A 212 7.26 -11.14 5.85
CA PHE A 212 6.92 -12.17 4.88
C PHE A 212 6.87 -11.63 3.43
N ALA A 213 7.04 -12.52 2.46
CA ALA A 213 6.98 -12.17 1.07
C ALA A 213 5.58 -11.67 0.67
N SER A 214 5.53 -10.60 -0.14
CA SER A 214 4.31 -10.15 -0.81
C SER A 214 3.73 -11.27 -1.69
N PRO A 215 2.39 -11.42 -1.76
CA PRO A 215 1.75 -12.46 -2.59
C PRO A 215 2.03 -12.29 -4.08
N ILE A 216 2.38 -11.09 -4.52
CA ILE A 216 2.77 -10.81 -5.91
C ILE A 216 4.02 -9.91 -5.93
N HIS A 217 4.80 -10.02 -7.02
CA HIS A 217 5.97 -9.18 -7.26
C HIS A 217 5.59 -7.72 -7.60
N GLY A 218 6.54 -6.81 -7.40
CA GLY A 218 6.45 -5.44 -7.89
C GLY A 218 6.25 -5.36 -9.40
N GLY A 219 5.79 -4.21 -9.88
CA GLY A 219 5.58 -3.99 -11.32
C GLY A 219 6.87 -4.06 -12.15
N ASP A 220 8.02 -3.80 -11.52
CA ASP A 220 9.37 -3.92 -12.05
C ASP A 220 9.94 -5.35 -11.97
N GLY A 221 9.23 -6.30 -11.34
CA GLY A 221 9.64 -7.68 -11.14
C GLY A 221 10.39 -7.94 -9.83
N ASN A 222 10.64 -6.93 -9.01
CA ASN A 222 11.27 -7.11 -7.70
C ASN A 222 10.41 -7.96 -6.76
N GLN A 223 11.07 -8.81 -5.98
CA GLN A 223 10.46 -9.41 -4.80
C GLN A 223 10.25 -8.31 -3.77
N GLU A 224 9.03 -8.21 -3.26
CA GLU A 224 8.64 -7.31 -2.19
C GLU A 224 8.22 -8.11 -0.95
N PHE A 225 8.20 -7.47 0.19
CA PHE A 225 7.84 -8.09 1.47
C PHE A 225 6.84 -7.21 2.22
N PHE A 226 6.17 -7.78 3.21
CA PHE A 226 5.42 -7.03 4.20
C PHE A 226 6.08 -7.17 5.56
N ILE A 227 6.03 -6.09 6.34
CA ILE A 227 6.27 -6.13 7.77
C ILE A 227 4.98 -5.81 8.50
N HIS A 228 4.62 -6.70 9.45
CA HIS A 228 3.50 -6.53 10.36
C HIS A 228 4.02 -6.22 11.75
N SER A 229 3.58 -5.13 12.34
CA SER A 229 3.93 -4.73 13.70
C SER A 229 2.73 -4.16 14.43
N THR A 230 2.78 -4.18 15.76
CA THR A 230 1.73 -3.62 16.62
C THR A 230 2.33 -2.64 17.63
N ARG A 231 1.57 -1.61 17.98
CA ARG A 231 1.87 -0.73 19.11
C ARG A 231 1.31 -1.36 20.39
N ALA A 232 2.04 -1.24 21.51
CA ALA A 232 1.55 -1.72 22.80
C ALA A 232 0.20 -1.06 23.15
N GLN A 233 -0.65 -1.78 23.87
CA GLN A 233 -1.79 -1.21 24.58
C GLN A 233 -1.23 -0.56 25.85
N GLU A 234 -1.42 0.73 26.00
CA GLU A 234 -1.15 1.40 27.26
C GLU A 234 -2.33 1.22 28.23
#